data_60db0ecdd7a06ff817c188fcdbdc568e
#
_entry.id   60db0ecdd7a06ff817c188fcdbdc568e
#
_cell.length_a   1.000
_cell.length_b   1.000
_cell.length_c   1.000
_cell.angle_alpha   90.00
_cell.angle_beta   90.00
_cell.angle_gamma   90.00
#
_symmetry.space_group_name_H-M   'P 1'
#
loop_
_entity.id
_entity.type
_entity.pdbx_description
1 polymer ?
#
loop_
_entity_poly.entity_id
_entity_poly.type
_entity_poly.pdbx_seq_one_letter_code
_entity_poly.pdbx_strand_id
1 'polypeptide(L)'
;MEQVGKIASSAKPRLPRGVRLVHNEAQGGWVLLAPERVFKADSVSVEILKRCTGEASIEAIVDELATAFAGAPRERIHADVVKLIGGLADKKLLEL
;
A
#
# COMPACT_ATOMS: atom_id res chain seq x y z
N MET A 1 5.09 12.60 -15.81
CA MET A 1 4.38 12.41 -15.56
C MET A 1 3.87 11.94 -14.59
N GLU A 2 3.56 12.14 -14.02
CA GLU A 2 3.15 11.73 -13.19
C GLU A 2 2.18 10.94 -13.00
N GLN A 3 2.38 9.95 -12.81
CA GLN A 3 1.50 8.86 -12.87
C GLN A 3 0.77 8.64 -11.60
N VAL A 4 1.36 9.01 -10.48
CA VAL A 4 0.74 8.87 -9.18
C VAL A 4 -0.61 9.55 -9.13
N GLY A 5 -0.71 10.73 -9.71
CA GLY A 5 -1.95 11.47 -9.69
C GLY A 5 -3.00 10.90 -10.61
N LYS A 6 -2.67 9.88 -11.38
CA LYS A 6 -3.58 9.32 -12.36
C LYS A 6 -4.08 7.95 -12.02
N ILE A 7 -3.80 7.47 -10.83
CA ILE A 7 -4.30 6.17 -10.42
C ILE A 7 -5.80 6.27 -10.19
N ALA A 8 -6.55 5.41 -10.86
CA ALA A 8 -8.00 5.42 -10.71
C ALA A 8 -8.39 4.92 -9.33
N SER A 9 -9.37 5.56 -8.71
CA SER A 9 -9.83 5.14 -7.40
C SER A 9 -10.50 3.77 -7.45
N SER A 10 -10.90 3.32 -8.62
CA SER A 10 -11.48 2.00 -8.79
C SER A 10 -10.43 0.90 -8.98
N ALA A 11 -9.16 1.25 -9.10
CA ALA A 11 -8.10 0.27 -9.24
C ALA A 11 -8.05 -0.61 -7.99
N LYS A 12 -7.72 -1.87 -8.18
CA LYS A 12 -7.69 -2.85 -7.09
C LYS A 12 -6.27 -3.37 -6.94
N PRO A 13 -5.47 -2.70 -6.12
CA PRO A 13 -4.05 -3.05 -6.01
C PRO A 13 -3.85 -4.40 -5.35
N ARG A 14 -2.81 -5.09 -5.79
CA ARG A 14 -2.44 -6.37 -5.18
C ARG A 14 -0.94 -6.56 -5.27
N LEU A 15 -0.44 -7.41 -4.38
CA LEU A 15 0.98 -7.76 -4.41
C LEU A 15 1.20 -8.79 -5.52
N PRO A 16 2.19 -8.55 -6.40
CA PRO A 16 2.45 -9.51 -7.46
C PRO A 16 3.12 -10.76 -6.90
N ARG A 17 3.20 -11.77 -7.73
CA ARG A 17 3.85 -13.01 -7.36
C ARG A 17 5.28 -12.73 -6.91
N GLY A 18 5.69 -13.33 -5.81
CA GLY A 18 7.03 -13.14 -5.30
C GLY A 18 7.21 -11.94 -4.40
N VAL A 19 6.16 -11.15 -4.19
CA VAL A 19 6.21 -10.02 -3.27
C VAL A 19 5.29 -10.32 -2.10
N ARG A 20 5.82 -10.22 -0.88
CA ARG A 20 5.05 -10.54 0.31
C ARG A 20 5.31 -9.57 1.44
N LEU A 21 4.25 -9.32 2.21
CA LEU A 21 4.36 -8.53 3.42
C LEU A 21 4.49 -9.50 4.59
N VAL A 22 5.59 -9.43 5.33
CA VAL A 22 5.81 -10.36 6.45
C VAL A 22 6.29 -9.59 7.66
N HIS A 23 6.03 -10.14 8.83
CA HIS A 23 6.56 -9.62 10.08
C HIS A 23 7.87 -10.33 10.37
N ASN A 24 8.93 -9.57 10.60
CA ASN A 24 10.24 -10.13 10.81
C ASN A 24 10.92 -9.40 11.97
N GLU A 25 11.00 -10.06 13.11
CA GLU A 25 11.55 -9.42 14.30
C GLU A 25 13.03 -9.10 14.14
N ALA A 26 13.75 -9.91 13.37
CA ALA A 26 15.17 -9.64 13.13
C ALA A 26 15.38 -8.36 12.35
N GLN A 27 14.38 -7.97 11.55
CA GLN A 27 14.43 -6.72 10.78
C GLN A 27 13.77 -5.57 11.53
N GLY A 28 13.25 -5.83 12.71
CA GLY A 28 12.64 -4.77 13.50
C GLY A 28 11.16 -4.56 13.24
N GLY A 29 10.49 -5.49 12.58
CA GLY A 29 9.05 -5.38 12.38
C GLY A 29 8.61 -5.86 11.01
N TRP A 30 7.69 -5.12 10.41
CA TRP A 30 7.12 -5.53 9.12
C TRP A 30 8.02 -5.14 7.96
N VAL A 31 8.13 -6.03 6.99
CA VAL A 31 8.91 -5.77 5.78
C VAL A 31 8.15 -6.28 4.57
N LEU A 32 8.39 -5.63 3.45
CA LEU A 32 7.89 -6.08 2.15
C LEU A 32 9.04 -6.80 1.48
N LEU A 33 8.86 -8.09 1.24
CA LEU A 33 9.88 -8.92 0.61
C LEU A 33 9.60 -9.03 -0.88
N ALA A 34 10.62 -8.77 -1.66
CA ALA A 34 10.58 -8.92 -3.11
C ALA A 34 11.83 -9.66 -3.53
N PRO A 35 11.88 -10.20 -4.75
CA PRO A 35 13.10 -10.86 -5.20
C PRO A 35 14.30 -9.95 -5.06
N GLU A 36 15.28 -10.40 -4.29
CA GLU A 36 16.54 -9.69 -4.08
C GLU A 36 16.41 -8.33 -3.41
N ARG A 37 15.24 -8.04 -2.82
CA ARG A 37 15.04 -6.75 -2.14
C ARG A 37 14.20 -6.91 -0.90
N VAL A 38 14.47 -6.06 0.08
CA VAL A 38 13.70 -6.01 1.31
C VAL A 38 13.42 -4.54 1.61
N PHE A 39 12.17 -4.20 1.87
CA PHE A 39 11.79 -2.84 2.20
C PHE A 39 11.12 -2.83 3.56
N LYS A 40 11.55 -1.94 4.44
CA LYS A 40 10.87 -1.79 5.72
C LYS A 40 9.54 -1.08 5.50
N ALA A 41 8.52 -1.55 6.22
CA ALA A 41 7.19 -0.97 6.14
C ALA A 41 6.83 -0.38 7.50
N ASP A 42 6.55 0.92 7.51
CA ASP A 42 6.11 1.57 8.74
C ASP A 42 4.65 1.18 9.02
N SER A 43 4.13 1.64 10.16
CA SER A 43 2.79 1.22 10.58
C SER A 43 1.71 1.62 9.58
N VAL A 44 1.84 2.78 8.96
CA VAL A 44 0.85 3.22 7.98
C VAL A 44 0.93 2.36 6.73
N SER A 45 2.15 2.11 6.24
CA SER A 45 2.34 1.29 5.05
C SER A 45 1.82 -0.12 5.25
N VAL A 46 2.04 -0.69 6.44
CA VAL A 46 1.55 -2.03 6.75
C VAL A 46 0.04 -2.09 6.60
N GLU A 47 -0.66 -1.09 7.13
CA GLU A 47 -2.12 -1.10 7.06
C GLU A 47 -2.62 -0.96 5.63
N ILE A 48 -1.92 -0.20 4.82
CA ILE A 48 -2.27 -0.08 3.41
C ILE A 48 -2.00 -1.40 2.70
N LEU A 49 -0.83 -1.97 2.91
CA LEU A 49 -0.43 -3.18 2.19
C LEU A 49 -1.26 -4.39 2.56
N LYS A 50 -1.72 -4.46 3.82
CA LYS A 50 -2.58 -5.56 4.22
C LYS A 50 -3.87 -5.60 3.42
N ARG A 51 -4.28 -4.47 2.89
CA ARG A 51 -5.53 -4.35 2.16
C ARG A 51 -5.34 -4.45 0.64
N CYS A 52 -4.10 -4.63 0.20
CA CYS A 52 -3.80 -4.75 -1.24
C CYS A 52 -3.92 -6.20 -1.66
N THR A 53 -5.15 -6.70 -1.69
CA THR A 53 -5.44 -8.10 -1.98
C THR A 53 -5.93 -8.34 -3.39
N GLY A 54 -6.14 -7.27 -4.15
CA GLY A 54 -6.73 -7.39 -5.47
C GLY A 54 -8.24 -7.36 -5.46
N GLU A 55 -8.85 -7.30 -4.27
CA GLU A 55 -10.30 -7.27 -4.16
C GLU A 55 -10.84 -5.91 -3.77
N ALA A 56 -10.09 -5.15 -2.99
CA ALA A 56 -10.53 -3.83 -2.54
C ALA A 56 -9.99 -2.76 -3.48
N SER A 57 -10.86 -1.84 -3.86
CA SER A 57 -10.43 -0.69 -4.64
C SER A 57 -9.66 0.28 -3.77
N ILE A 58 -8.95 1.19 -4.42
CA ILE A 58 -8.25 2.24 -3.67
C ILE A 58 -9.23 3.03 -2.82
N GLU A 59 -10.41 3.34 -3.36
CA GLU A 59 -11.41 4.06 -2.61
C GLU A 59 -11.86 3.27 -1.38
N ALA A 60 -12.07 1.96 -1.53
CA ALA A 60 -12.46 1.12 -0.41
C ALA A 60 -11.36 1.07 0.65
N ILE A 61 -10.11 1.01 0.22
CA ILE A 61 -8.98 1.00 1.15
C ILE A 61 -8.96 2.30 1.94
N VAL A 62 -9.14 3.43 1.26
CA VAL A 62 -9.16 4.73 1.92
C VAL A 62 -10.31 4.79 2.92
N ASP A 63 -11.49 4.29 2.54
CA ASP A 63 -12.64 4.30 3.44
C ASP A 63 -12.37 3.49 4.70
N GLU A 64 -11.79 2.30 4.55
CA GLU A 64 -11.49 1.47 5.70
C GLU A 64 -10.47 2.12 6.61
N LEU A 65 -9.44 2.73 6.02
CA LEU A 65 -8.41 3.37 6.82
C LEU A 65 -8.94 4.63 7.50
N ALA A 66 -9.83 5.36 6.84
CA ALA A 66 -10.42 6.54 7.46
C ALA A 66 -11.24 6.16 8.67
N THR A 67 -11.88 4.99 8.64
CA THR A 67 -12.61 4.49 9.79
C THR A 67 -11.66 4.03 10.89
N ALA A 68 -10.61 3.31 10.52
CA ALA A 68 -9.65 2.77 11.48
C ALA A 68 -8.82 3.87 12.15
N PHE A 69 -8.53 4.94 11.43
CA PHE A 69 -7.74 6.05 11.94
C PHE A 69 -8.59 7.31 11.98
N ALA A 70 -9.61 7.27 12.81
CA ALA A 70 -10.64 8.31 12.81
C ALA A 70 -10.11 9.72 13.08
N GLY A 71 -8.93 9.83 13.70
CA GLY A 71 -8.36 11.14 13.96
C GLY A 71 -7.67 11.79 12.76
N ALA A 72 -7.48 11.04 11.67
CA ALA A 72 -6.77 11.56 10.50
C ALA A 72 -7.77 12.01 9.44
N PRO A 73 -7.51 13.16 8.78
CA PRO A 73 -8.39 13.59 7.69
C PRO A 73 -8.37 12.59 6.53
N ARG A 74 -9.54 12.35 5.96
CA ARG A 74 -9.64 11.40 4.86
C ARG A 74 -8.75 11.80 3.69
N GLU A 75 -8.63 13.09 3.43
CA GLU A 75 -7.80 13.58 2.34
C GLU A 75 -6.35 13.18 2.52
N ARG A 76 -5.88 13.23 3.76
CA ARG A 76 -4.50 12.86 4.03
C ARG A 76 -4.30 11.37 3.84
N ILE A 77 -5.26 10.58 4.31
CA ILE A 77 -5.20 9.14 4.13
C ILE A 77 -5.18 8.80 2.65
N HIS A 78 -6.04 9.44 1.87
CA HIS A 78 -6.08 9.23 0.44
C HIS A 78 -4.73 9.55 -0.20
N ALA A 79 -4.13 10.67 0.17
CA ALA A 79 -2.84 11.06 -0.38
C ALA A 79 -1.76 10.04 -0.04
N ASP A 80 -1.76 9.56 1.20
CA ASP A 80 -0.78 8.58 1.64
C ASP A 80 -0.95 7.27 0.88
N VAL A 81 -2.18 6.83 0.69
CA VAL A 81 -2.46 5.58 -0.02
C VAL A 81 -1.99 5.69 -1.47
N VAL A 82 -2.37 6.76 -2.15
CA VAL A 82 -2.00 6.94 -3.55
C VAL A 82 -0.49 7.04 -3.71
N LYS A 83 0.16 7.76 -2.81
CA LYS A 83 1.61 7.92 -2.89
C LYS A 83 2.33 6.59 -2.71
N LEU A 84 1.92 5.81 -1.71
CA LEU A 84 2.55 4.52 -1.48
C LEU A 84 2.31 3.56 -2.63
N ILE A 85 1.06 3.44 -3.04
CA ILE A 85 0.69 2.49 -4.08
C ILE A 85 1.33 2.90 -5.41
N GLY A 86 1.32 4.19 -5.73
CA GLY A 86 1.94 4.66 -6.96
C GLY A 86 3.44 4.41 -6.98
N GLY A 87 4.11 4.68 -5.87
CA GLY A 87 5.54 4.45 -5.78
C GLY A 87 5.92 3.00 -5.92
N LEU A 88 5.13 2.12 -5.30
CA LEU A 88 5.40 0.68 -5.40
C LEU A 88 5.06 0.15 -6.78
N ALA A 89 3.99 0.65 -7.39
CA ALA A 89 3.64 0.22 -8.75
C ALA A 89 4.73 0.62 -9.74
N ASP A 90 5.32 1.80 -9.56
CA ASP A 90 6.42 2.22 -10.41
C ASP A 90 7.62 1.30 -10.31
N LYS A 91 7.81 0.69 -9.15
CA LYS A 91 8.92 -0.24 -8.92
C LYS A 91 8.52 -1.67 -9.23
N LYS A 92 7.32 -1.89 -9.75
CA LYS A 92 6.80 -3.22 -10.06
C LYS A 92 6.62 -4.09 -8.83
N LEU A 93 6.41 -3.45 -7.70
CA LEU A 93 6.17 -4.16 -6.44
C LEU A 93 4.70 -4.25 -6.11
N LEU A 94 3.85 -3.63 -6.90
CA LEU A 94 2.41 -3.69 -6.78
C LEU A 94 1.80 -3.67 -8.16
N GLU A 95 0.68 -4.40 -8.31
CA GLU A 95 -0.09 -4.41 -9.55
C GLU A 95 -1.41 -3.70 -9.31
N LEU A 96 -1.87 -2.96 -10.30
CA LEU A 96 -3.13 -2.23 -10.20
C LEU A 96 -4.23 -2.83 -11.08
#